data_b4af89ae4926c05f6434f773fb0e01b1
#
_entry.id   b4af89ae4926c05f6434f773fb0e01b1
#
_cell.length_a   1.000
_cell.length_b   1.000
_cell.length_c   1.000
_cell.angle_alpha   90.00
_cell.angle_beta   90.00
_cell.angle_gamma   90.00
#
_symmetry.space_group_name_H-M   'P 1'
#
loop_
_entity.id
_entity.type
_entity.pdbx_description
1 polymer ?
#
loop_
_entity_poly.entity_id
_entity_poly.type
_entity_poly.pdbx_seq_one_letter_code
_entity_poly.pdbx_strand_id
1 'polypeptide(L)'
;QADYKDYIEMWVHEIKTPLAAAKLVISNNPSAITDSLHEEIEKVESFVEQALFYARSTSVEKDYLIKELSLQECISKILRKHSKIFILQKISVELSNLDQIVYSDNKWLEFILEQIILNAIKYMDKEEKTLHIYAERKENTIHLHIQDNGIGICPSDISRIFERGFTGKNGRIN
;
A
#
# COMPACT_ATOMS: atom_id res chain seq x y z
N GLN A 1 -3.13 -16.30 22.07
CA GLN A 1 -3.25 -15.45 20.86
C GLN A 1 -2.69 -14.04 21.08
N ALA A 2 -2.86 -13.44 22.27
CA ALA A 2 -2.24 -12.16 22.64
C ALA A 2 -0.70 -12.28 22.58
N ASP A 3 -0.13 -13.33 23.14
CA ASP A 3 1.32 -13.58 23.16
C ASP A 3 1.94 -13.62 21.75
N TYR A 4 1.21 -14.11 20.75
CA TYR A 4 1.70 -14.19 19.37
C TYR A 4 1.74 -12.80 18.70
N LYS A 5 0.73 -11.94 18.94
CA LYS A 5 0.70 -10.55 18.45
C LYS A 5 1.86 -9.75 19.02
N ASP A 6 2.00 -9.77 20.35
CA ASP A 6 3.05 -9.04 21.06
C ASP A 6 4.45 -9.50 20.61
N TYR A 7 4.61 -10.80 20.38
CA TYR A 7 5.83 -11.39 19.84
C TYR A 7 6.14 -10.85 18.41
N ILE A 8 5.15 -10.81 17.51
CA ILE A 8 5.35 -10.28 16.16
C ILE A 8 5.62 -8.76 16.19
N GLU A 9 4.94 -8.00 17.05
CA GLU A 9 5.18 -6.57 17.19
C GLU A 9 6.60 -6.28 17.68
N MET A 10 7.09 -7.03 18.64
CA MET A 10 8.47 -6.94 19.12
C MET A 10 9.46 -7.28 18.00
N TRP A 11 9.23 -8.38 17.27
CA TRP A 11 10.08 -8.79 16.17
C TRP A 11 10.16 -7.75 15.05
N VAL A 12 9.02 -7.18 14.69
CA VAL A 12 8.96 -6.11 13.68
C VAL A 12 9.78 -4.90 14.14
N HIS A 13 9.70 -4.54 15.41
CA HIS A 13 10.47 -3.42 15.95
C HIS A 13 11.98 -3.71 15.90
N GLU A 14 12.39 -4.92 16.26
CA GLU A 14 13.79 -5.35 16.19
C GLU A 14 14.35 -5.40 14.77
N ILE A 15 13.53 -5.75 13.77
CA ILE A 15 13.94 -5.75 12.36
C ILE A 15 13.99 -4.32 11.79
N LYS A 16 13.09 -3.44 12.17
CA LYS A 16 13.07 -2.06 11.67
C LYS A 16 14.32 -1.27 12.09
N THR A 17 14.90 -1.56 13.24
CA THR A 17 16.11 -0.89 13.74
C THR A 17 17.32 -1.09 12.82
N PRO A 18 17.76 -2.33 12.48
CA PRO A 18 18.88 -2.54 11.56
C PRO A 18 18.55 -2.10 10.13
N LEU A 19 17.30 -2.17 9.68
CA LEU A 19 16.91 -1.63 8.37
C LEU A 19 17.09 -0.11 8.31
N ALA A 20 16.67 0.62 9.34
CA ALA A 20 16.88 2.07 9.43
C ALA A 20 18.39 2.42 9.44
N ALA A 21 19.20 1.66 10.16
CA ALA A 21 20.66 1.83 10.17
C ALA A 21 21.26 1.58 8.77
N ALA A 22 20.83 0.53 8.08
CA ALA A 22 21.28 0.23 6.71
C ALA A 22 20.88 1.34 5.74
N LYS A 23 19.67 1.88 5.81
CA LYS A 23 19.23 3.02 4.99
C LYS A 23 20.09 4.27 5.24
N LEU A 24 20.47 4.52 6.49
CA LEU A 24 21.35 5.63 6.82
C LEU A 24 22.76 5.47 6.22
N VAL A 25 23.33 4.26 6.26
CA VAL A 25 24.63 3.96 5.63
C VAL A 25 24.55 4.14 4.12
N ILE A 26 23.49 3.67 3.48
CA ILE A 26 23.25 3.81 2.05
C ILE A 26 23.13 5.28 1.66
N SER A 27 22.33 6.05 2.36
CA SER A 27 22.11 7.48 2.06
C SER A 27 23.39 8.34 2.21
N ASN A 28 24.30 7.91 3.08
CA ASN A 28 25.59 8.58 3.27
C ASN A 28 26.65 8.18 2.22
N ASN A 29 26.38 7.16 1.40
CA ASN A 29 27.31 6.64 0.39
C ASN A 29 26.61 6.48 -0.98
N PRO A 30 26.18 7.57 -1.63
CA PRO A 30 25.39 7.49 -2.87
C PRO A 30 26.20 6.86 -4.01
N SER A 31 25.63 5.83 -4.63
CA SER A 31 26.15 5.15 -5.81
C SER A 31 25.04 4.33 -6.47
N ALA A 32 25.21 3.90 -7.71
CA ALA A 32 24.25 3.03 -8.37
C ALA A 32 24.01 1.71 -7.61
N ILE A 33 25.02 1.21 -6.91
CA ILE A 33 24.90 -0.01 -6.08
C ILE A 33 24.04 0.28 -4.84
N THR A 34 24.29 1.42 -4.18
CA THR A 34 23.52 1.79 -2.99
C THR A 34 22.10 2.19 -3.32
N ASP A 35 21.83 2.73 -4.51
CA ASP A 35 20.47 2.97 -4.97
C ASP A 35 19.67 1.65 -5.12
N SER A 36 20.29 0.62 -5.73
CA SER A 36 19.67 -0.71 -5.82
C SER A 36 19.47 -1.35 -4.46
N LEU A 37 20.44 -1.22 -3.54
CA LEU A 37 20.28 -1.71 -2.17
C LEU A 37 19.16 -0.99 -1.42
N HIS A 38 18.98 0.30 -1.67
CA HIS A 38 17.89 1.07 -1.07
C HIS A 38 16.52 0.51 -1.48
N GLU A 39 16.35 0.23 -2.77
CA GLU A 39 15.12 -0.38 -3.29
C GLU A 39 14.83 -1.76 -2.67
N GLU A 40 15.85 -2.60 -2.50
CA GLU A 40 15.66 -3.91 -1.86
C GLU A 40 15.31 -3.77 -0.37
N ILE A 41 15.90 -2.83 0.34
CA ILE A 41 15.55 -2.56 1.74
C ILE A 41 14.10 -2.05 1.86
N GLU A 42 13.64 -1.19 0.97
CA GLU A 42 12.25 -0.73 0.94
C GLU A 42 11.27 -1.89 0.72
N LYS A 43 11.63 -2.86 -0.14
CA LYS A 43 10.83 -4.10 -0.31
C LYS A 43 10.77 -4.91 0.99
N VAL A 44 11.90 -5.09 1.68
CA VAL A 44 11.92 -5.80 2.97
C VAL A 44 11.06 -5.08 4.00
N GLU A 45 11.16 -3.76 4.13
CA GLU A 45 10.30 -2.96 5.01
C GLU A 45 8.81 -3.17 4.70
N SER A 46 8.44 -3.18 3.43
CA SER A 46 7.06 -3.43 3.00
C SER A 46 6.58 -4.82 3.42
N PHE A 47 7.39 -5.87 3.26
CA PHE A 47 7.04 -7.22 3.70
C PHE A 47 6.90 -7.32 5.23
N VAL A 48 7.76 -6.65 5.97
CA VAL A 48 7.68 -6.60 7.44
C VAL A 48 6.38 -5.92 7.89
N GLU A 49 6.00 -4.81 7.25
CA GLU A 49 4.74 -4.15 7.54
C GLU A 49 3.52 -5.02 7.18
N GLN A 50 3.53 -5.67 6.03
CA GLN A 50 2.47 -6.61 5.64
C GLN A 50 2.32 -7.74 6.66
N ALA A 51 3.43 -8.33 7.13
CA ALA A 51 3.42 -9.37 8.15
C ALA A 51 2.81 -8.87 9.47
N LEU A 52 3.13 -7.63 9.88
CA LEU A 52 2.56 -7.01 11.07
C LEU A 52 1.05 -6.78 10.94
N PHE A 53 0.60 -6.21 9.83
CA PHE A 53 -0.83 -6.01 9.57
C PHE A 53 -1.58 -7.35 9.53
N TYR A 54 -0.98 -8.36 8.92
CA TYR A 54 -1.54 -9.70 8.92
C TYR A 54 -1.69 -10.28 10.34
N ALA A 55 -0.65 -10.18 11.18
CA ALA A 55 -0.71 -10.65 12.56
C ALA A 55 -1.80 -9.93 13.37
N ARG A 56 -1.95 -8.60 13.17
CA ARG A 56 -3.01 -7.81 13.80
C ARG A 56 -4.40 -8.16 13.30
N SER A 57 -4.56 -8.51 12.02
CA SER A 57 -5.86 -8.87 11.44
C SER A 57 -6.41 -10.18 11.98
N THR A 58 -5.56 -11.09 12.44
CA THR A 58 -5.94 -12.39 12.99
C THR A 58 -6.27 -12.36 14.48
N SER A 59 -5.89 -11.29 15.20
CA SER A 59 -6.25 -11.10 16.60
C SER A 59 -7.62 -10.41 16.69
N VAL A 60 -8.60 -11.11 17.27
CA VAL A 60 -10.00 -10.66 17.42
C VAL A 60 -10.18 -9.51 18.40
N GLU A 61 -9.16 -9.12 19.13
CA GLU A 61 -9.16 -8.04 20.12
C GLU A 61 -8.53 -6.77 19.51
N LYS A 62 -9.21 -6.04 18.95
CA LYS A 62 -9.88 -4.73 18.89
C LYS A 62 -9.12 -3.55 19.50
N ASP A 63 -7.95 -3.25 18.96
CA ASP A 63 -7.34 -1.91 19.16
C ASP A 63 -7.58 -1.02 17.91
N TYR A 64 -8.77 -1.13 17.29
CA TYR A 64 -9.14 -0.18 16.23
C TYR A 64 -9.46 1.18 16.83
N LEU A 65 -8.69 2.17 16.46
CA LEU A 65 -8.91 3.54 16.85
C LEU A 65 -9.72 4.26 15.77
N ILE A 66 -11.03 4.09 15.79
CA ILE A 66 -11.93 4.72 14.83
C ILE A 66 -11.99 6.22 15.08
N LYS A 67 -11.65 7.01 14.07
CA LYS A 67 -11.65 8.48 14.07
C LYS A 67 -12.24 9.04 12.80
N GLU A 68 -12.60 10.31 12.83
CA GLU A 68 -12.85 11.08 11.63
C GLU A 68 -11.56 11.26 10.82
N LEU A 69 -11.62 10.95 9.55
CA LEU A 69 -10.48 11.03 8.63
C LEU A 69 -10.90 11.71 7.33
N SER A 70 -10.05 12.60 6.84
CA SER A 70 -10.18 13.18 5.51
C SER A 70 -9.64 12.20 4.47
N LEU A 71 -10.48 11.77 3.52
CA LEU A 71 -10.03 10.93 2.39
C LEU A 71 -8.97 11.65 1.57
N GLN A 72 -9.15 12.95 1.34
CA GLN A 72 -8.19 13.75 0.58
C GLN A 72 -6.81 13.77 1.22
N GLU A 73 -6.74 13.95 2.54
CA GLU A 73 -5.45 13.94 3.27
C GLU A 73 -4.80 12.56 3.23
N CYS A 74 -5.58 11.50 3.46
CA CYS A 74 -5.10 10.13 3.42
C CYS A 74 -4.51 9.77 2.05
N ILE A 75 -5.26 10.00 0.96
CA ILE A 75 -4.80 9.77 -0.42
C ILE A 75 -3.59 10.63 -0.75
N SER A 76 -3.62 11.92 -0.42
CA SER A 76 -2.51 12.84 -0.71
C SER A 76 -1.22 12.43 0.00
N LYS A 77 -1.31 11.88 1.20
CA LYS A 77 -0.16 11.35 1.96
C LYS A 77 0.47 10.16 1.24
N ILE A 78 -0.35 9.22 0.77
CA ILE A 78 0.12 8.03 0.03
C ILE A 78 0.77 8.45 -1.29
N LEU A 79 0.13 9.33 -2.06
CA LEU A 79 0.67 9.80 -3.34
C LEU A 79 2.00 10.55 -3.17
N ARG A 80 2.15 11.37 -2.12
CA ARG A 80 3.41 12.05 -1.81
C ARG A 80 4.51 11.05 -1.43
N LYS A 81 4.19 10.05 -0.61
CA LYS A 81 5.14 8.99 -0.20
C LYS A 81 5.73 8.28 -1.42
N HIS A 82 4.91 8.03 -2.45
CA HIS A 82 5.31 7.32 -3.66
C HIS A 82 5.53 8.22 -4.88
N SER A 83 5.67 9.54 -4.67
CA SER A 83 5.79 10.52 -5.77
C SER A 83 6.89 10.20 -6.78
N LYS A 84 8.03 9.67 -6.31
CA LYS A 84 9.17 9.29 -7.17
C LYS A 84 8.75 8.27 -8.24
N ILE A 85 7.97 7.24 -7.87
CA ILE A 85 7.55 6.20 -8.82
C ILE A 85 6.52 6.75 -9.84
N PHE A 86 5.61 7.63 -9.41
CA PHE A 86 4.66 8.27 -10.31
C PHE A 86 5.37 9.11 -11.37
N ILE A 87 6.40 9.87 -10.97
CA ILE A 87 7.19 10.71 -11.88
C ILE A 87 8.03 9.84 -12.84
N LEU A 88 8.76 8.85 -12.32
CA LEU A 88 9.63 7.99 -13.12
C LEU A 88 8.86 7.17 -14.15
N GLN A 89 7.68 6.67 -13.77
CA GLN A 89 6.83 5.89 -14.66
C GLN A 89 5.86 6.75 -15.49
N LYS A 90 5.88 8.08 -15.32
CA LYS A 90 5.03 9.04 -16.03
C LYS A 90 3.54 8.73 -15.87
N ILE A 91 3.12 8.37 -14.64
CA ILE A 91 1.72 8.05 -14.34
C ILE A 91 0.95 9.35 -14.15
N SER A 92 -0.09 9.56 -14.96
CA SER A 92 -1.05 10.64 -14.77
C SER A 92 -2.03 10.28 -13.66
N VAL A 93 -2.13 11.14 -12.64
CA VAL A 93 -3.03 10.92 -11.50
C VAL A 93 -4.14 11.97 -11.55
N GLU A 94 -5.38 11.51 -11.59
CA GLU A 94 -6.59 12.33 -11.55
C GLU A 94 -7.30 12.10 -10.21
N LEU A 95 -7.62 13.20 -9.52
CA LEU A 95 -8.33 13.17 -8.24
C LEU A 95 -9.64 13.94 -8.35
N SER A 96 -10.75 13.34 -7.91
CA SER A 96 -12.03 14.04 -7.88
C SER A 96 -12.92 13.63 -6.71
N ASN A 97 -13.69 14.57 -6.18
CA ASN A 97 -14.68 14.36 -5.11
C ASN A 97 -14.12 13.73 -3.82
N LEU A 98 -12.83 13.92 -3.51
CA LEU A 98 -12.19 13.37 -2.30
C LEU A 98 -12.45 14.21 -1.04
N ASP A 99 -13.14 15.33 -1.15
CA ASP A 99 -13.56 16.16 -0.01
C ASP A 99 -14.66 15.45 0.79
N GLN A 100 -14.30 14.33 1.39
CA GLN A 100 -15.18 13.49 2.17
C GLN A 100 -14.54 13.14 3.50
N ILE A 101 -15.35 13.13 4.56
CA ILE A 101 -14.95 12.64 5.89
C ILE A 101 -15.48 11.23 6.06
N VAL A 102 -14.62 10.31 6.48
CA VAL A 102 -14.96 8.92 6.78
C VAL A 102 -14.55 8.56 8.21
N TYR A 103 -15.22 7.55 8.78
CA TYR A 103 -14.89 7.01 10.10
C TYR A 103 -14.14 5.69 9.93
N SER A 104 -12.86 5.68 10.28
CA SER A 104 -12.00 4.49 10.14
C SER A 104 -10.82 4.56 11.10
N ASP A 105 -10.08 3.46 11.17
CA ASP A 105 -8.72 3.47 11.73
C ASP A 105 -7.73 3.98 10.67
N ASN A 106 -7.00 5.04 11.02
CA ASN A 106 -6.10 5.70 10.06
C ASN A 106 -5.01 4.78 9.53
N LYS A 107 -4.41 3.95 10.40
CA LYS A 107 -3.31 3.06 10.00
C LYS A 107 -3.80 1.97 9.06
N TRP A 108 -4.97 1.39 9.35
CA TRP A 108 -5.59 0.38 8.51
C TRP A 108 -6.02 0.95 7.16
N LEU A 109 -6.67 2.11 7.16
CA LEU A 109 -7.12 2.76 5.93
C LEU A 109 -5.93 3.11 5.03
N GLU A 110 -4.91 3.77 5.58
CA GLU A 110 -3.67 4.09 4.83
C GLU A 110 -3.03 2.84 4.25
N PHE A 111 -2.87 1.77 5.04
CA PHE A 111 -2.27 0.52 4.58
C PHE A 111 -3.05 -0.10 3.43
N ILE A 112 -4.38 -0.24 3.56
CA ILE A 112 -5.23 -0.84 2.52
C ILE A 112 -5.15 -0.03 1.23
N LEU A 113 -5.30 1.29 1.32
CA LEU A 113 -5.26 2.17 0.16
C LEU A 113 -3.87 2.17 -0.51
N GLU A 114 -2.81 2.16 0.28
CA GLU A 114 -1.45 2.06 -0.23
C GLU A 114 -1.24 0.75 -1.00
N GLN A 115 -1.69 -0.40 -0.47
CA GLN A 115 -1.59 -1.69 -1.17
C GLN A 115 -2.35 -1.70 -2.51
N ILE A 116 -3.54 -1.10 -2.55
CA ILE A 116 -4.35 -1.02 -3.79
C ILE A 116 -3.64 -0.13 -4.82
N ILE A 117 -3.15 1.04 -4.40
CA ILE A 117 -2.46 1.99 -5.29
C ILE A 117 -1.15 1.37 -5.82
N LEU A 118 -0.37 0.70 -4.97
CA LEU A 118 0.86 0.03 -5.41
C LEU A 118 0.57 -1.13 -6.37
N ASN A 119 -0.52 -1.88 -6.16
CA ASN A 119 -0.96 -2.88 -7.11
C ASN A 119 -1.36 -2.25 -8.45
N ALA A 120 -2.10 -1.15 -8.45
CA ALA A 120 -2.42 -0.42 -9.68
C ALA A 120 -1.14 -0.04 -10.45
N ILE A 121 -0.16 0.57 -9.78
CA ILE A 121 1.12 0.95 -10.38
C ILE A 121 1.86 -0.28 -10.97
N LYS A 122 1.92 -1.37 -10.21
CA LYS A 122 2.64 -2.60 -10.57
C LYS A 122 2.11 -3.23 -11.87
N TYR A 123 0.81 -3.13 -12.12
CA TYR A 123 0.16 -3.77 -13.25
C TYR A 123 -0.18 -2.83 -14.40
N MET A 124 0.36 -1.60 -14.40
CA MET A 124 0.27 -0.68 -15.53
C MET A 124 1.34 -0.99 -16.56
N ASP A 125 0.91 -1.47 -17.73
CA ASP A 125 1.78 -1.89 -18.87
C ASP A 125 1.66 -0.98 -20.09
N LYS A 126 0.70 -0.04 -20.10
CA LYS A 126 0.48 0.87 -21.23
C LYS A 126 1.53 1.98 -21.28
N GLU A 127 1.71 2.57 -22.46
CA GLU A 127 2.57 3.72 -22.67
C GLU A 127 2.04 4.94 -21.91
N GLU A 128 0.73 5.21 -22.05
CA GLU A 128 0.02 6.22 -21.25
C GLU A 128 -0.62 5.57 -20.03
N LYS A 129 -0.04 5.82 -18.87
CA LYS A 129 -0.48 5.28 -17.58
C LYS A 129 -1.36 6.28 -16.85
N THR A 130 -2.56 5.85 -16.46
CA THR A 130 -3.51 6.70 -15.75
C THR A 130 -4.04 6.03 -14.48
N LEU A 131 -4.14 6.81 -13.42
CA LEU A 131 -4.73 6.43 -12.15
C LEU A 131 -5.78 7.46 -11.78
N HIS A 132 -7.06 7.10 -11.78
CA HIS A 132 -8.15 7.97 -11.35
C HIS A 132 -8.66 7.52 -9.98
N ILE A 133 -8.61 8.43 -9.01
CA ILE A 133 -9.10 8.18 -7.64
C ILE A 133 -10.22 9.17 -7.35
N TYR A 134 -11.42 8.65 -7.08
CA TYR A 134 -12.58 9.50 -6.83
C TYR A 134 -13.55 8.86 -5.83
N ALA A 135 -14.35 9.69 -5.18
CA ALA A 135 -15.36 9.25 -4.23
C ALA A 135 -16.78 9.58 -4.71
N GLU A 136 -17.70 8.67 -4.48
CA GLU A 136 -19.13 8.86 -4.67
C GLU A 136 -19.86 8.69 -3.34
N ARG A 137 -20.71 9.65 -2.99
CA ARG A 137 -21.59 9.51 -1.83
C ARG A 137 -22.91 8.85 -2.26
N LYS A 138 -23.23 7.71 -1.63
CA LYS A 138 -24.49 7.00 -1.82
C LYS A 138 -25.18 6.85 -0.47
N GLU A 139 -26.25 7.63 -0.27
CA GLU A 139 -26.98 7.68 1.01
C GLU A 139 -26.04 7.94 2.21
N ASN A 140 -25.82 6.94 3.06
CA ASN A 140 -24.99 7.02 4.26
C ASN A 140 -23.60 6.39 4.07
N THR A 141 -23.24 6.03 2.84
CA THR A 141 -21.95 5.40 2.52
C THR A 141 -21.14 6.23 1.54
N ILE A 142 -19.82 6.12 1.62
CA ILE A 142 -18.90 6.70 0.65
C ILE A 142 -18.23 5.55 -0.07
N HIS A 143 -18.38 5.53 -1.39
CA HIS A 143 -17.70 4.61 -2.27
C HIS A 143 -16.45 5.29 -2.81
N LEU A 144 -15.28 4.78 -2.42
CA LEU A 144 -14.00 5.23 -2.97
C LEU A 144 -13.62 4.32 -4.14
N HIS A 145 -13.38 4.93 -5.27
CA HIS A 145 -12.97 4.27 -6.50
C HIS A 145 -11.49 4.55 -6.77
N ILE A 146 -10.73 3.50 -7.06
CA ILE A 146 -9.34 3.57 -7.51
C ILE A 146 -9.30 2.81 -8.82
N GLN A 147 -9.19 3.54 -9.91
CA GLN A 147 -9.26 3.01 -11.27
C GLN A 147 -7.93 3.21 -11.97
N ASP A 148 -7.30 2.12 -12.35
CA ASP A 148 -6.13 2.09 -13.22
C ASP A 148 -6.51 1.69 -14.65
N ASN A 149 -5.61 1.95 -15.58
CA ASN A 149 -5.74 1.50 -16.96
C ASN A 149 -4.76 0.37 -17.31
N GLY A 150 -4.31 -0.42 -16.33
CA GLY A 150 -3.37 -1.52 -16.51
C GLY A 150 -3.95 -2.73 -17.23
N ILE A 151 -3.26 -3.88 -17.07
CA ILE A 151 -3.61 -5.14 -17.76
C ILE A 151 -4.94 -5.75 -17.30
N GLY A 152 -5.49 -5.26 -16.19
CA GLY A 152 -6.71 -5.80 -15.59
C GLY A 152 -6.53 -7.19 -14.98
N ILE A 153 -7.65 -7.77 -14.54
CA ILE A 153 -7.70 -9.09 -13.91
C ILE A 153 -8.43 -10.04 -14.84
N CYS A 154 -7.84 -11.22 -15.08
CA CYS A 154 -8.48 -12.25 -15.89
C CYS A 154 -9.84 -12.64 -15.25
N PRO A 155 -10.94 -12.73 -16.03
CA PRO A 155 -12.26 -13.07 -15.49
C PRO A 155 -12.28 -14.36 -14.65
N SER A 156 -11.46 -15.35 -15.00
CA SER A 156 -11.31 -16.59 -14.21
C SER A 156 -10.69 -16.39 -12.84
N ASP A 157 -9.98 -15.30 -12.64
CA ASP A 157 -9.24 -15.03 -11.41
C ASP A 157 -10.00 -14.10 -10.45
N ILE A 158 -11.02 -13.38 -10.93
CA ILE A 158 -11.76 -12.37 -10.15
C ILE A 158 -12.32 -12.94 -8.84
N SER A 159 -12.88 -14.13 -8.84
CA SER A 159 -13.44 -14.76 -7.64
C SER A 159 -12.39 -15.15 -6.61
N ARG A 160 -11.12 -15.16 -6.99
CA ARG A 160 -9.98 -15.66 -6.22
C ARG A 160 -9.01 -14.59 -5.73
N ILE A 161 -9.20 -13.33 -6.15
CA ILE A 161 -8.26 -12.23 -5.83
C ILE A 161 -8.09 -11.96 -4.33
N PHE A 162 -9.05 -12.40 -3.52
CA PHE A 162 -9.01 -12.29 -2.06
C PHE A 162 -8.54 -13.59 -1.36
N GLU A 163 -8.22 -14.65 -2.13
CA GLU A 163 -7.64 -15.86 -1.54
C GLU A 163 -6.18 -15.61 -1.13
N ARG A 164 -5.81 -16.16 0.03
CA ARG A 164 -4.42 -16.02 0.55
C ARG A 164 -3.43 -16.68 -0.39
N GLY A 165 -2.34 -15.95 -0.71
CA GLY A 165 -1.26 -16.46 -1.56
C GLY A 165 -1.67 -16.68 -3.01
N PHE A 166 -2.87 -16.27 -3.39
CA PHE A 166 -3.28 -16.34 -4.79
C PHE A 166 -2.52 -15.27 -5.59
N THR A 167 -1.81 -15.74 -6.58
CA THR A 167 -1.19 -14.90 -7.60
C THR A 167 -1.78 -15.28 -8.93
N GLY A 168 -2.51 -14.37 -9.56
CA GLY A 168 -3.13 -14.57 -10.86
C GLY A 168 -2.10 -14.88 -11.96
N LYS A 169 -2.56 -15.26 -13.14
CA LYS A 169 -1.68 -15.57 -14.29
C LYS A 169 -0.71 -14.43 -14.61
N ASN A 170 -1.12 -13.18 -14.40
CA ASN A 170 -0.33 -12.00 -14.68
C ASN A 170 0.74 -11.70 -13.59
N GLY A 171 0.62 -12.25 -12.40
CA GLY A 171 1.58 -12.04 -11.30
C GLY A 171 2.74 -13.04 -11.26
N ARG A 172 2.75 -14.04 -12.16
CA ARG A 172 3.81 -15.07 -12.26
C ARG A 172 4.88 -14.74 -13.30
N ILE A 173 4.78 -13.58 -13.95
CA ILE A 173 5.66 -13.20 -15.08
C ILE A 173 6.81 -12.28 -14.61
N ASN A 174 6.97 -12.07 -13.31
CA ASN A 174 8.12 -11.32 -12.72
C ASN A 174 8.80 -12.12 -11.64
#